data_fb84e807515b7315b83cd1be50840d37
#
_entry.id   fb84e807515b7315b83cd1be50840d37
#
_cell.length_a   1.000
_cell.length_b   1.000
_cell.length_c   1.000
_cell.angle_alpha   90.00
_cell.angle_beta   90.00
_cell.angle_gamma   90.00
#
_symmetry.space_group_name_H-M   'P 1'
#
loop_
_entity.id
_entity.type
_entity.pdbx_description
1 polymer ?
#
loop_
_entity_poly.entity_id
_entity_poly.type
_entity_poly.pdbx_seq_one_letter_code
_entity_poly.pdbx_strand_id
1 'polypeptide(L)'
;MTYVEPAAVEVGTALPELVITADPTFVISTALATRDFQDVHHDRDKALARGSKDIFVNILTDTGLVQRFVTDWAGPRAIVKSVALRLGVPLYAGDTLTLSGTVSAIDGDDIHIDVVGRDSLGDHITAKAVIALRRP
;
A
#
# COMPACT_ATOMS: atom_id res chain seq x y z
N MET A 1 -14.04 13.90 7.52
CA MET A 1 -13.51 12.97 6.51
C MET A 1 -14.66 12.51 5.64
N THR A 2 -14.61 12.74 4.35
CA THR A 2 -15.71 12.37 3.44
C THR A 2 -15.32 11.06 2.75
N TYR A 3 -16.10 10.02 2.97
CA TYR A 3 -15.91 8.72 2.31
C TYR A 3 -16.72 8.67 1.01
N VAL A 4 -16.33 7.77 0.12
CA VAL A 4 -17.06 7.60 -1.13
C VAL A 4 -18.46 7.02 -0.87
N GLU A 5 -19.45 7.56 -1.57
CA GLU A 5 -20.79 6.98 -1.58
C GLU A 5 -20.85 5.83 -2.60
N PRO A 6 -21.42 4.66 -2.24
CA PRO A 6 -21.48 3.52 -3.14
C PRO A 6 -22.08 3.80 -4.51
N ALA A 7 -23.08 4.68 -4.56
CA ALA A 7 -23.74 5.07 -5.81
C ALA A 7 -22.88 5.91 -6.74
N ALA A 8 -21.80 6.53 -6.22
CA ALA A 8 -20.87 7.36 -6.99
C ALA A 8 -19.69 6.58 -7.56
N VAL A 9 -19.56 5.28 -7.21
CA VAL A 9 -18.45 4.46 -7.67
C VAL A 9 -18.80 3.84 -9.01
N GLU A 10 -17.91 4.04 -9.99
CA GLU A 10 -18.00 3.45 -11.31
C GLU A 10 -16.63 2.96 -11.78
N VAL A 11 -16.60 2.12 -12.79
CA VAL A 11 -15.34 1.70 -13.42
C VAL A 11 -14.64 2.93 -13.98
N GLY A 12 -13.35 3.08 -13.66
CA GLY A 12 -12.56 4.26 -14.00
C GLY A 12 -12.48 5.30 -12.89
N THR A 13 -13.25 5.17 -11.80
CA THR A 13 -13.13 6.06 -10.64
C THR A 13 -11.71 6.01 -10.09
N ALA A 14 -11.03 7.16 -10.02
CA ALA A 14 -9.73 7.29 -9.40
C ALA A 14 -9.84 7.52 -7.90
N LEU A 15 -9.00 6.85 -7.14
CA LEU A 15 -8.87 7.08 -5.70
C LEU A 15 -7.92 8.27 -5.45
N PRO A 16 -8.14 9.08 -4.42
CA PRO A 16 -7.17 10.10 -3.99
C PRO A 16 -5.82 9.47 -3.68
N GLU A 17 -4.75 10.11 -4.11
CA GLU A 17 -3.39 9.63 -3.83
C GLU A 17 -3.08 9.63 -2.34
N LEU A 18 -2.30 8.63 -1.90
CA LEU A 18 -1.73 8.54 -0.56
C LEU A 18 -0.21 8.64 -0.67
N VAL A 19 0.37 9.66 -0.03
CA VAL A 19 1.81 9.90 0.00
C VAL A 19 2.36 9.49 1.36
N ILE A 20 3.39 8.64 1.34
CA ILE A 20 4.07 8.11 2.53
C ILE A 20 5.54 8.51 2.47
N THR A 21 6.02 9.21 3.48
CA THR A 21 7.45 9.43 3.69
C THR A 21 8.02 8.24 4.44
N ALA A 22 8.87 7.47 3.78
CA ALA A 22 9.49 6.29 4.37
C ALA A 22 10.81 6.67 5.07
N ASP A 23 10.73 7.48 6.12
CA ASP A 23 11.90 7.79 6.92
C ASP A 23 12.43 6.54 7.67
N PRO A 24 13.65 6.56 8.24
CA PRO A 24 14.19 5.41 8.94
C PRO A 24 13.30 4.91 10.09
N THR A 25 12.65 5.81 10.82
CA THR A 25 11.73 5.44 11.89
C THR A 25 10.53 4.66 11.35
N PHE A 26 9.95 5.11 10.24
CA PHE A 26 8.85 4.40 9.59
C PHE A 26 9.29 2.98 9.15
N VAL A 27 10.42 2.87 8.45
CA VAL A 27 10.94 1.59 7.95
C VAL A 27 11.16 0.61 9.10
N ILE A 28 11.83 1.05 10.16
CA ILE A 28 12.17 0.21 11.32
C ILE A 28 10.92 -0.15 12.13
N SER A 29 10.10 0.84 12.47
CA SER A 29 8.95 0.64 13.34
C SER A 29 7.89 -0.26 12.70
N THR A 30 7.66 -0.14 11.41
CA THR A 30 6.68 -0.98 10.70
C THR A 30 7.17 -2.41 10.51
N ALA A 31 8.46 -2.62 10.31
CA ALA A 31 9.04 -3.95 10.32
C ALA A 31 8.86 -4.64 11.68
N LEU A 32 9.18 -3.95 12.77
CA LEU A 32 9.00 -4.47 14.12
C LEU A 32 7.53 -4.70 14.47
N ALA A 33 6.65 -3.79 14.11
CA ALA A 33 5.20 -3.91 14.33
C ALA A 33 4.58 -5.11 13.60
N THR A 34 5.10 -5.46 12.44
CA THR A 34 4.69 -6.64 11.66
C THR A 34 5.47 -7.90 12.03
N ARG A 35 6.34 -7.83 13.03
CA ARG A 35 7.19 -8.93 13.53
C ARG A 35 8.11 -9.52 12.45
N ASP A 36 8.56 -8.69 11.54
CA ASP A 36 9.57 -9.03 10.56
C ASP A 36 10.94 -8.55 11.07
N PHE A 37 11.70 -9.46 11.64
CA PHE A 37 12.96 -9.17 12.31
C PHE A 37 14.18 -9.36 11.39
N GLN A 38 13.98 -9.41 10.08
CA GLN A 38 15.10 -9.49 9.15
C GLN A 38 15.96 -8.22 9.19
N ASP A 39 17.27 -8.40 9.22
CA ASP A 39 18.26 -7.34 9.40
C ASP A 39 18.10 -6.20 8.39
N VAL A 40 17.76 -6.52 7.17
CA VAL A 40 17.64 -5.55 6.06
C VAL A 40 16.56 -4.48 6.26
N HIS A 41 15.67 -4.69 7.23
CA HIS A 41 14.59 -3.75 7.51
C HIS A 41 14.86 -2.86 8.72
N HIS A 42 15.92 -3.13 9.52
CA HIS A 42 16.16 -2.37 10.75
C HIS A 42 17.64 -2.12 11.09
N ASP A 43 18.59 -2.80 10.44
CA ASP A 43 20.02 -2.68 10.71
C ASP A 43 20.75 -2.28 9.42
N ARG A 44 21.11 -1.00 9.35
CA ARG A 44 21.77 -0.43 8.15
C ARG A 44 23.08 -1.13 7.82
N ASP A 45 23.93 -1.38 8.81
CA ASP A 45 25.25 -2.00 8.57
C ASP A 45 25.11 -3.40 8.01
N LYS A 46 24.16 -4.17 8.54
CA LYS A 46 23.86 -5.50 8.02
C LYS A 46 23.18 -5.46 6.65
N ALA A 47 22.30 -4.49 6.41
CA ALA A 47 21.71 -4.30 5.10
C ALA A 47 22.78 -4.01 4.04
N LEU A 48 23.72 -3.11 4.34
CA LEU A 48 24.87 -2.80 3.47
C LEU A 48 25.74 -4.03 3.23
N ALA A 49 26.03 -4.81 4.29
CA ALA A 49 26.82 -6.03 4.19
C ALA A 49 26.16 -7.11 3.29
N ARG A 50 24.83 -7.08 3.18
CA ARG A 50 24.06 -7.95 2.27
C ARG A 50 23.91 -7.39 0.84
N GLY A 51 24.53 -6.26 0.54
CA GLY A 51 24.50 -5.62 -0.78
C GLY A 51 23.34 -4.66 -1.02
N SER A 52 22.52 -4.36 -0.01
CA SER A 52 21.47 -3.36 -0.10
C SER A 52 22.06 -1.95 0.05
N LYS A 53 21.44 -0.94 -0.59
CA LYS A 53 21.85 0.46 -0.44
C LYS A 53 21.58 1.04 0.94
N ASP A 54 20.52 0.58 1.59
CA ASP A 54 20.04 1.03 2.89
C ASP A 54 19.05 -0.02 3.43
N ILE A 55 18.49 0.23 4.60
CA ILE A 55 17.31 -0.50 5.06
C ILE A 55 16.12 -0.13 4.16
N PHE A 56 15.18 -1.04 4.01
CA PHE A 56 14.00 -0.86 3.16
C PHE A 56 12.74 -1.45 3.79
N VAL A 57 11.59 -0.98 3.31
CA VAL A 57 10.27 -1.38 3.79
C VAL A 57 9.99 -2.85 3.48
N ASN A 58 9.37 -3.55 4.42
CA ASN A 58 9.01 -4.97 4.26
C ASN A 58 7.62 -5.15 3.62
N ILE A 59 7.39 -6.32 3.04
CA ILE A 59 6.16 -6.63 2.30
C ILE A 59 4.88 -6.58 3.17
N LEU A 60 4.99 -6.91 4.45
CA LEU A 60 3.84 -6.86 5.36
C LEU A 60 3.37 -5.42 5.58
N THR A 61 4.30 -4.48 5.67
CA THR A 61 3.98 -3.05 5.70
C THR A 61 3.31 -2.60 4.41
N ASP A 62 3.85 -3.00 3.25
CA ASP A 62 3.28 -2.67 1.95
C ASP A 62 1.86 -3.21 1.79
N THR A 63 1.60 -4.43 2.25
CA THR A 63 0.26 -5.00 2.27
C THR A 63 -0.70 -4.16 3.12
N GLY A 64 -0.25 -3.72 4.29
CA GLY A 64 -1.01 -2.82 5.16
C GLY A 64 -1.26 -1.46 4.54
N LEU A 65 -0.28 -0.90 3.82
CA LEU A 65 -0.44 0.38 3.11
C LEU A 65 -1.47 0.30 1.99
N VAL A 66 -1.51 -0.78 1.23
CA VAL A 66 -2.54 -1.00 0.20
C VAL A 66 -3.93 -1.08 0.85
N GLN A 67 -4.06 -1.81 1.97
CA GLN A 67 -5.33 -1.87 2.71
C GLN A 67 -5.75 -0.50 3.22
N ARG A 68 -4.83 0.26 3.84
CA ARG A 68 -5.09 1.62 4.29
C ARG A 68 -5.55 2.52 3.14
N PHE A 69 -4.85 2.46 2.00
CA PHE A 69 -5.17 3.26 0.82
C PHE A 69 -6.61 3.08 0.36
N VAL A 70 -7.08 1.84 0.27
CA VAL A 70 -8.44 1.57 -0.18
C VAL A 70 -9.49 1.85 0.90
N THR A 71 -9.18 1.62 2.18
CA THR A 71 -10.13 1.85 3.27
C THR A 71 -10.25 3.32 3.67
N ASP A 72 -9.20 4.13 3.52
CA ASP A 72 -9.26 5.58 3.72
C ASP A 72 -10.26 6.22 2.73
N TRP A 73 -10.31 5.72 1.50
CA TRP A 73 -11.28 6.15 0.48
C TRP A 73 -12.67 5.58 0.73
N ALA A 74 -12.76 4.27 0.96
CA ALA A 74 -14.04 3.56 1.02
C ALA A 74 -14.78 3.75 2.35
N GLY A 75 -14.05 4.03 3.43
CA GLY A 75 -14.59 4.28 4.76
C GLY A 75 -14.91 3.02 5.58
N PRO A 76 -15.51 3.21 6.77
CA PRO A 76 -15.63 2.14 7.76
C PRO A 76 -16.68 1.07 7.40
N ARG A 77 -17.50 1.29 6.38
CA ARG A 77 -18.46 0.29 5.87
C ARG A 77 -17.85 -0.67 4.86
N ALA A 78 -16.62 -0.41 4.45
CA ALA A 78 -15.91 -1.28 3.52
C ALA A 78 -15.38 -2.53 4.21
N ILE A 79 -15.49 -3.66 3.53
CA ILE A 79 -14.89 -4.93 3.94
C ILE A 79 -13.82 -5.26 2.91
N VAL A 80 -12.57 -5.37 3.36
CA VAL A 80 -11.48 -5.84 2.51
C VAL A 80 -11.62 -7.35 2.34
N LYS A 81 -11.82 -7.80 1.12
CA LYS A 81 -11.98 -9.22 0.77
C LYS A 81 -10.67 -9.87 0.38
N SER A 82 -9.85 -9.15 -0.39
CA SER A 82 -8.54 -9.65 -0.79
C SER A 82 -7.60 -8.51 -1.15
N VAL A 83 -6.32 -8.75 -0.93
CA VAL A 83 -5.21 -7.92 -1.42
C VAL A 83 -4.17 -8.88 -2.00
N ALA A 84 -3.83 -8.69 -3.26
CA ALA A 84 -2.74 -9.38 -3.93
C ALA A 84 -1.74 -8.34 -4.42
N LEU A 85 -0.48 -8.45 -4.02
CA LEU A 85 0.53 -7.49 -4.43
C LEU A 85 1.81 -8.17 -4.92
N ARG A 86 2.51 -7.43 -5.77
CA ARG A 86 3.85 -7.76 -6.24
C ARG A 86 4.76 -6.57 -5.95
N LEU A 87 5.94 -6.84 -5.41
CA LEU A 87 6.97 -5.85 -5.21
C LEU A 87 7.87 -5.75 -6.45
N GLY A 88 8.23 -4.53 -6.80
CA GLY A 88 9.20 -4.19 -7.83
C GLY A 88 10.49 -3.66 -7.22
N VAL A 89 10.79 -2.36 -7.47
CA VAL A 89 11.96 -1.71 -6.88
C VAL A 89 11.81 -1.57 -5.36
N PRO A 90 12.91 -1.61 -4.58
CA PRO A 90 12.83 -1.46 -3.13
C PRO A 90 12.47 -0.01 -2.74
N LEU A 91 11.74 0.14 -1.63
CA LEU A 91 11.48 1.44 -0.99
C LEU A 91 12.49 1.62 0.14
N TYR A 92 13.57 2.34 -0.15
CA TYR A 92 14.63 2.61 0.82
C TYR A 92 14.25 3.70 1.82
N ALA A 93 14.86 3.64 3.00
CA ALA A 93 14.74 4.69 4.01
C ALA A 93 15.11 6.06 3.41
N GLY A 94 14.27 7.05 3.66
CA GLY A 94 14.44 8.43 3.15
C GLY A 94 13.69 8.72 1.85
N ASP A 95 13.13 7.71 1.19
CA ASP A 95 12.35 7.90 -0.03
C ASP A 95 10.86 8.15 0.28
N THR A 96 10.13 8.54 -0.75
CA THR A 96 8.69 8.82 -0.68
C THR A 96 7.94 7.86 -1.61
N LEU A 97 6.89 7.22 -1.06
CA LEU A 97 5.97 6.36 -1.80
C LEU A 97 4.68 7.12 -2.09
N THR A 98 4.26 7.13 -3.35
CA THR A 98 2.93 7.63 -3.75
C THR A 98 2.09 6.47 -4.24
N LEU A 99 1.00 6.19 -3.53
CA LEU A 99 -0.01 5.21 -3.93
C LEU A 99 -1.09 5.89 -4.76
N SER A 100 -1.40 5.31 -5.90
CA SER A 100 -2.52 5.68 -6.77
C SER A 100 -3.35 4.46 -7.11
N GLY A 101 -4.62 4.65 -7.42
CA GLY A 101 -5.50 3.52 -7.74
C GLY A 101 -6.71 3.92 -8.54
N THR A 102 -7.26 2.94 -9.24
CA THR A 102 -8.43 3.10 -10.10
C THR A 102 -9.35 1.88 -9.97
N VAL A 103 -10.64 2.12 -9.92
CA VAL A 103 -11.65 1.05 -9.97
C VAL A 103 -11.59 0.40 -11.35
N SER A 104 -11.26 -0.89 -11.39
CA SER A 104 -11.10 -1.66 -12.62
C SER A 104 -12.32 -2.48 -13.00
N ALA A 105 -13.11 -2.91 -12.00
CA ALA A 105 -14.35 -3.67 -12.20
C ALA A 105 -15.28 -3.54 -10.99
N ILE A 106 -16.57 -3.74 -11.25
CA ILE A 106 -17.62 -3.81 -10.21
C ILE A 106 -18.43 -5.06 -10.49
N ASP A 107 -18.57 -5.91 -9.47
CA ASP A 107 -19.38 -7.14 -9.53
C ASP A 107 -20.29 -7.19 -8.28
N GLY A 108 -21.54 -6.76 -8.45
CA GLY A 108 -22.46 -6.58 -7.33
C GLY A 108 -21.94 -5.55 -6.33
N ASP A 109 -21.73 -5.97 -5.08
CA ASP A 109 -21.15 -5.11 -4.02
C ASP A 109 -19.61 -5.12 -4.02
N ASP A 110 -19.00 -5.98 -4.84
CA ASP A 110 -17.55 -6.13 -4.91
C ASP A 110 -16.94 -5.11 -5.88
N ILE A 111 -16.00 -4.34 -5.38
CA ILE A 111 -15.25 -3.32 -6.12
C ILE A 111 -13.80 -3.80 -6.24
N HIS A 112 -13.35 -3.94 -7.48
CA HIS A 112 -11.99 -4.29 -7.83
C HIS A 112 -11.19 -3.03 -8.08
N ILE A 113 -10.02 -2.91 -7.46
CA ILE A 113 -9.18 -1.72 -7.51
C ILE A 113 -7.77 -2.14 -7.90
N ASP A 114 -7.27 -1.55 -8.98
CA ASP A 114 -5.86 -1.65 -9.35
C ASP A 114 -5.09 -0.54 -8.62
N VAL A 115 -4.00 -0.91 -7.95
CA VAL A 115 -3.18 0.00 -7.15
C VAL A 115 -1.73 -0.05 -7.63
N VAL A 116 -1.12 1.11 -7.76
CA VAL A 116 0.32 1.26 -8.03
C VAL A 116 0.93 2.16 -6.97
N GLY A 117 2.04 1.72 -6.40
CA GLY A 117 2.87 2.54 -5.52
C GLY A 117 4.21 2.83 -6.17
N ARG A 118 4.54 4.12 -6.34
CA ARG A 118 5.79 4.57 -6.96
C ARG A 118 6.67 5.31 -5.98
N ASP A 119 7.96 5.00 -6.05
CA ASP A 119 9.00 5.75 -5.37
C ASP A 119 9.96 6.38 -6.40
N SER A 120 11.09 6.92 -5.94
CA SER A 120 12.07 7.58 -6.83
C SER A 120 12.73 6.63 -7.83
N LEU A 121 12.71 5.32 -7.57
CA LEU A 121 13.33 4.29 -8.42
C LEU A 121 12.35 3.70 -9.44
N GLY A 122 11.04 3.84 -9.23
CA GLY A 122 10.01 3.30 -10.11
C GLY A 122 8.85 2.66 -9.36
N ASP A 123 8.22 1.65 -9.97
CA ASP A 123 7.11 0.94 -9.36
C ASP A 123 7.61 0.02 -8.25
N HIS A 124 7.27 0.37 -7.00
CA HIS A 124 7.55 -0.43 -5.82
C HIS A 124 6.46 -1.47 -5.58
N ILE A 125 5.19 -1.06 -5.69
CA ILE A 125 4.01 -1.91 -5.50
C ILE A 125 3.17 -1.93 -6.76
N THR A 126 2.77 -3.13 -7.18
CA THR A 126 1.65 -3.34 -8.11
C THR A 126 0.67 -4.27 -7.41
N ALA A 127 -0.57 -3.83 -7.19
CA ALA A 127 -1.53 -4.56 -6.39
C ALA A 127 -2.92 -4.58 -7.01
N LYS A 128 -3.69 -5.59 -6.61
CA LYS A 128 -5.13 -5.68 -6.84
C LYS A 128 -5.81 -5.86 -5.49
N ALA A 129 -6.76 -5.00 -5.20
CA ALA A 129 -7.59 -5.11 -4.01
C ALA A 129 -9.04 -5.37 -4.42
N VAL A 130 -9.74 -6.18 -3.63
CA VAL A 130 -11.18 -6.35 -3.73
C VAL A 130 -11.79 -5.97 -2.40
N ILE A 131 -12.71 -5.03 -2.44
CA ILE A 131 -13.48 -4.60 -1.28
C ILE A 131 -14.97 -4.81 -1.55
N ALA A 132 -15.74 -5.09 -0.50
CA ALA A 132 -17.20 -4.98 -0.56
C ALA A 132 -17.60 -3.66 0.09
N LEU A 133 -18.33 -2.82 -0.66
CA LEU A 133 -18.87 -1.56 -0.16
C LEU A 133 -20.39 -1.73 0.00
N ARG A 134 -20.81 -2.01 1.24
CA ARG A 134 -22.22 -2.27 1.54
C ARG A 134 -23.03 -0.97 1.39
N ARG A 135 -24.10 -1.08 0.64
CA ARG A 135 -25.14 -0.03 0.61
C ARG A 135 -25.88 -0.02 1.94
N PRO A 136 -26.36 1.15 2.41
CA PRO A 136 -27.15 1.24 3.62
C PRO A 136 -28.47 0.44 3.52
#